data_00b5bc230a4f8f6e09da11d7f52f0a7b
#
_entry.id   00b5bc230a4f8f6e09da11d7f52f0a7b
#
_cell.length_a   1.000
_cell.length_b   1.000
_cell.length_c   1.000
_cell.angle_alpha   90.00
_cell.angle_beta   90.00
_cell.angle_gamma   90.00
#
_symmetry.space_group_name_H-M   'P 1'
#
loop_
_entity.id
_entity.type
_entity.pdbx_description
1 polymer ?
#
loop_
_entity_poly.entity_id
_entity_poly.type
_entity_poly.pdbx_seq_one_letter_code
_entity_poly.pdbx_strand_id
1 'polypeptide(L)'
;MHVDTPQSCCRFAIAHGDITPPADIYHRMWGAAKHDRATGIHQPLRATVILLAPAEGDERQFIIALDHCVMGRREMDNLLEVVSKGTGIAHADCIVVFSHTHAAGLMGLERADLPGGDLIAPYLEDLSKRVVELLSLIHI
;
A
#
# COMPACT_ATOMS: atom_id res chain seq x y z
N MET A 1 -2.90 -44.21 1.20
CA MET A 1 -3.99 -43.31 0.79
C MET A 1 -3.37 -42.29 -0.15
N HIS A 2 -3.63 -42.39 -1.44
CA HIS A 2 -3.12 -41.41 -2.42
C HIS A 2 -4.11 -40.25 -2.43
N VAL A 3 -3.65 -39.07 -2.02
CA VAL A 3 -4.45 -37.84 -2.13
C VAL A 3 -4.05 -37.19 -3.43
N ASP A 4 -4.94 -37.22 -4.42
CA ASP A 4 -4.77 -36.42 -5.61
C ASP A 4 -4.80 -34.95 -5.23
N THR A 5 -3.61 -34.35 -5.16
CA THR A 5 -3.49 -32.90 -4.94
C THR A 5 -3.81 -32.22 -6.25
N PRO A 6 -4.85 -31.40 -6.34
CA PRO A 6 -5.10 -30.64 -7.55
C PRO A 6 -3.87 -29.80 -7.89
N GLN A 7 -3.29 -30.03 -9.05
CA GLN A 7 -2.16 -29.26 -9.54
C GLN A 7 -2.68 -28.27 -10.57
N SER A 8 -2.64 -26.99 -10.18
CA SER A 8 -2.90 -25.88 -11.11
C SER A 8 -1.67 -25.00 -11.17
N CYS A 9 -1.40 -24.46 -12.35
CA CYS A 9 -0.35 -23.47 -12.57
C CYS A 9 -0.98 -22.09 -12.64
N CYS A 10 -0.32 -21.10 -12.02
CA CYS A 10 -0.65 -19.70 -12.20
C CYS A 10 0.61 -18.91 -12.60
N ARG A 11 0.38 -17.80 -13.29
CA ARG A 11 1.40 -16.78 -13.48
C ARG A 11 1.49 -15.96 -12.20
N PHE A 12 2.70 -15.71 -11.74
CA PHE A 12 2.97 -14.99 -10.50
C PHE A 12 4.09 -13.98 -10.73
N ALA A 13 3.89 -12.75 -10.25
CA ALA A 13 4.93 -11.75 -10.22
C ALA A 13 4.84 -10.95 -8.92
N ILE A 14 5.98 -10.44 -8.47
CA ILE A 14 6.08 -9.63 -7.25
C ILE A 14 7.08 -8.51 -7.45
N ALA A 15 6.74 -7.31 -6.96
CA ALA A 15 7.65 -6.19 -6.82
C ALA A 15 7.45 -5.52 -5.47
N HIS A 16 8.49 -4.88 -4.95
CA HIS A 16 8.40 -4.13 -3.70
C HIS A 16 9.25 -2.85 -3.77
N GLY A 17 8.88 -1.86 -2.99
CA GLY A 17 9.57 -0.58 -2.92
C GLY A 17 9.39 0.11 -1.57
N ASP A 18 10.20 1.12 -1.35
CA ASP A 18 10.20 1.96 -0.15
C ASP A 18 9.04 2.96 -0.22
N ILE A 19 8.23 2.98 0.84
CA ILE A 19 7.12 3.92 1.06
C ILE A 19 7.26 4.65 2.39
N THR A 20 8.47 4.75 2.92
CA THR A 20 8.71 5.38 4.21
C THR A 20 8.32 6.85 4.19
N PRO A 21 7.42 7.32 5.05
CA PRO A 21 7.08 8.73 5.13
C PRO A 21 8.24 9.56 5.69
N PRO A 22 8.28 10.87 5.42
CA PRO A 22 9.27 11.75 6.04
C PRO A 22 9.12 11.75 7.57
N ALA A 23 10.25 11.84 8.29
CA ALA A 23 10.27 11.77 9.76
C ALA A 23 9.44 12.88 10.43
N ASP A 24 9.31 14.04 9.79
CA ASP A 24 8.55 15.17 10.33
C ASP A 24 7.02 15.06 10.14
N ILE A 25 6.54 14.05 9.44
CA ILE A 25 5.10 13.83 9.25
C ILE A 25 4.41 13.56 10.59
N TYR A 26 3.16 14.00 10.74
CA TYR A 26 2.36 13.66 11.91
C TYR A 26 2.24 12.15 12.06
N HIS A 27 2.67 11.63 13.19
CA HIS A 27 2.86 10.20 13.40
C HIS A 27 2.02 9.62 14.53
N ARG A 28 1.56 10.47 15.46
CA ARG A 28 0.85 10.01 16.65
C ARG A 28 -0.42 9.24 16.30
N MET A 29 -0.46 7.98 16.71
CA MET A 29 -1.55 7.07 16.43
C MET A 29 -2.31 6.70 17.71
N TRP A 30 -1.61 6.45 18.79
CA TRP A 30 -2.15 5.90 20.03
C TRP A 30 -2.18 6.94 21.13
N GLY A 31 -3.16 6.81 22.03
CA GLY A 31 -3.20 7.63 23.23
C GLY A 31 -1.96 7.50 24.11
N ALA A 32 -1.28 6.36 24.08
CA ALA A 32 -0.02 6.14 24.79
C ALA A 32 1.21 6.79 24.13
N ALA A 33 1.14 7.22 22.87
CA ALA A 33 2.23 7.92 22.22
C ALA A 33 2.47 9.28 22.88
N LYS A 34 3.74 9.58 23.16
CA LYS A 34 4.17 10.82 23.83
C LYS A 34 4.71 11.88 22.88
N HIS A 35 4.79 11.58 21.59
CA HIS A 35 5.33 12.45 20.54
C HIS A 35 4.40 12.47 19.35
N ASP A 36 4.37 13.59 18.65
CA ASP A 36 3.53 13.80 17.47
C ASP A 36 4.27 13.44 16.16
N ARG A 37 5.60 13.48 16.17
CA ARG A 37 6.46 13.21 15.02
C ARG A 37 7.51 12.17 15.37
N ALA A 38 7.96 11.44 14.37
CA ALA A 38 9.08 10.51 14.53
C ALA A 38 10.40 11.28 14.74
N THR A 39 11.32 10.67 15.47
CA THR A 39 12.69 11.22 15.68
C THR A 39 13.67 10.69 14.64
N GLY A 40 13.25 9.75 13.79
CA GLY A 40 14.07 9.13 12.77
C GLY A 40 13.42 7.87 12.21
N ILE A 41 14.09 7.25 11.27
CA ILE A 41 13.68 6.01 10.60
C ILE A 41 14.57 4.89 11.09
N HIS A 42 13.97 3.88 11.75
CA HIS A 42 14.69 2.69 12.18
C HIS A 42 14.82 1.66 11.05
N GLN A 43 13.72 1.41 10.35
CA GLN A 43 13.65 0.56 9.17
C GLN A 43 12.71 1.16 8.15
N PRO A 44 13.00 1.00 6.84
CA PRO A 44 12.08 1.44 5.79
C PRO A 44 10.74 0.70 5.88
N LEU A 45 9.66 1.41 5.60
CA LEU A 45 8.35 0.83 5.35
C LEU A 45 8.24 0.47 3.87
N ARG A 46 7.53 -0.61 3.56
CA ARG A 46 7.46 -1.15 2.21
C ARG A 46 6.04 -1.25 1.67
N ALA A 47 5.93 -1.04 0.38
CA ALA A 47 4.84 -1.58 -0.42
C ALA A 47 5.31 -2.84 -1.13
N THR A 48 4.48 -3.86 -1.14
CA THR A 48 4.69 -5.08 -1.93
C THR A 48 3.46 -5.29 -2.80
N VAL A 49 3.67 -5.42 -4.10
CA VAL A 49 2.61 -5.70 -5.07
C VAL A 49 2.80 -7.10 -5.64
N ILE A 50 1.71 -7.85 -5.75
CA ILE A 50 1.68 -9.23 -6.20
C ILE A 50 0.65 -9.35 -7.32
N LEU A 51 1.03 -9.96 -8.42
CA LEU A 51 0.14 -10.38 -9.49
C LEU A 51 -0.08 -11.88 -9.41
N LEU A 52 -1.35 -12.28 -9.47
CA LEU A 52 -1.79 -13.64 -9.68
C LEU A 52 -2.67 -13.68 -10.92
N ALA A 53 -2.36 -14.57 -11.86
CA ALA A 53 -3.15 -14.76 -13.06
C ALA A 53 -3.19 -16.25 -13.43
N PRO A 54 -4.25 -16.75 -14.08
CA PRO A 54 -4.28 -18.11 -14.59
C PRO A 54 -3.18 -18.33 -15.61
N ALA A 55 -2.80 -19.59 -15.85
CA ALA A 55 -1.81 -19.93 -16.87
C ALA A 55 -2.26 -19.49 -18.27
N GLU A 56 -3.57 -19.61 -18.55
CA GLU A 56 -4.23 -19.17 -19.77
C GLU A 56 -5.38 -18.23 -19.43
N GLY A 57 -5.61 -17.22 -20.28
CA GLY A 57 -6.63 -16.18 -20.06
C GLY A 57 -6.06 -14.85 -19.59
N ASP A 58 -6.95 -13.87 -19.48
CA ASP A 58 -6.60 -12.46 -19.21
C ASP A 58 -7.02 -11.98 -17.81
N GLU A 59 -7.66 -12.86 -17.04
CA GLU A 59 -8.06 -12.56 -15.66
C GLU A 59 -6.82 -12.32 -14.79
N ARG A 60 -6.88 -11.29 -13.96
CA ARG A 60 -5.76 -10.89 -13.11
C ARG A 60 -6.28 -10.46 -11.75
N GLN A 61 -5.53 -10.80 -10.72
CA GLN A 61 -5.77 -10.34 -9.36
C GLN A 61 -4.48 -9.71 -8.82
N PHE A 62 -4.62 -8.56 -8.20
CA PHE A 62 -3.51 -7.83 -7.61
C PHE A 62 -3.69 -7.73 -6.11
N ILE A 63 -2.62 -8.00 -5.39
CA ILE A 63 -2.55 -7.74 -3.95
C ILE A 63 -1.55 -6.60 -3.75
N ILE A 64 -1.98 -5.53 -3.10
CA ILE A 64 -1.18 -4.38 -2.72
C ILE A 64 -1.04 -4.43 -1.20
N ALA A 65 0.09 -4.92 -0.72
CA ALA A 65 0.40 -4.99 0.70
C ALA A 65 1.23 -3.76 1.11
N LEU A 66 0.74 -3.00 2.09
CA LEU A 66 1.35 -1.76 2.56
C LEU A 66 1.78 -1.89 4.02
N ASP A 67 2.99 -1.45 4.34
CA ASP A 67 3.44 -1.28 5.71
C ASP A 67 2.83 -0.02 6.32
N HIS A 68 1.53 -0.09 6.53
CA HIS A 68 0.71 0.89 7.22
C HIS A 68 -0.17 0.22 8.27
N CYS A 69 -0.70 1.01 9.20
CA CYS A 69 -1.64 0.47 10.18
C CYS A 69 -3.02 0.27 9.55
N VAL A 70 -3.60 1.33 9.07
CA VAL A 70 -4.89 1.39 8.37
C VAL A 70 -4.91 2.60 7.45
N MET A 71 -5.86 2.63 6.54
CA MET A 71 -6.15 3.78 5.69
C MET A 71 -7.65 4.08 5.76
N GLY A 72 -8.02 5.34 5.83
CA GLY A 72 -9.41 5.77 5.77
C GLY A 72 -10.03 5.47 4.41
N ARG A 73 -11.36 5.50 4.34
CA ARG A 73 -12.06 5.21 3.09
C ARG A 73 -11.68 6.19 1.98
N ARG A 74 -11.61 7.49 2.31
CA ARG A 74 -11.25 8.54 1.36
C ARG A 74 -9.85 8.34 0.78
N GLU A 75 -8.90 8.03 1.62
CA GLU A 75 -7.51 7.77 1.24
C GLU A 75 -7.40 6.50 0.40
N MET A 76 -8.17 5.46 0.75
CA MET A 76 -8.24 4.20 -0.01
C MET A 76 -8.86 4.43 -1.39
N ASP A 77 -9.98 5.14 -1.48
CA ASP A 77 -10.63 5.44 -2.75
C ASP A 77 -9.69 6.25 -3.66
N ASN A 78 -8.96 7.22 -3.10
CA ASN A 78 -7.95 7.99 -3.83
C ASN A 78 -6.79 7.11 -4.34
N LEU A 79 -6.26 6.22 -3.51
CA LEU A 79 -5.20 5.28 -3.91
C LEU A 79 -5.66 4.42 -5.09
N LEU A 80 -6.82 3.78 -4.98
CA LEU A 80 -7.37 2.91 -6.02
C LEU A 80 -7.68 3.66 -7.32
N GLU A 81 -8.14 4.90 -7.23
CA GLU A 81 -8.38 5.76 -8.39
C GLU A 81 -7.07 6.08 -9.13
N VAL A 82 -6.00 6.41 -8.39
CA VAL A 82 -4.68 6.67 -8.98
C VAL A 82 -4.11 5.40 -9.61
N VAL A 83 -4.25 4.26 -8.93
CA VAL A 83 -3.83 2.94 -9.46
C VAL A 83 -4.57 2.65 -10.76
N SER A 84 -5.89 2.76 -10.77
CA SER A 84 -6.70 2.47 -11.96
C SER A 84 -6.35 3.38 -13.14
N LYS A 85 -6.18 4.68 -12.89
CA LYS A 85 -5.77 5.65 -13.93
C LYS A 85 -4.37 5.37 -14.47
N GLY A 86 -3.44 5.03 -13.59
CA GLY A 86 -2.04 4.83 -13.95
C GLY A 86 -1.73 3.49 -14.64
N THR A 87 -2.53 2.46 -14.36
CA THR A 87 -2.26 1.08 -14.81
C THR A 87 -3.37 0.47 -15.67
N GLY A 88 -4.58 1.04 -15.67
CA GLY A 88 -5.76 0.42 -16.29
C GLY A 88 -6.37 -0.75 -15.49
N ILE A 89 -5.82 -1.08 -14.32
CA ILE A 89 -6.35 -2.13 -13.45
C ILE A 89 -7.66 -1.66 -12.82
N ALA A 90 -8.70 -2.47 -12.87
CA ALA A 90 -9.97 -2.14 -12.24
C ALA A 90 -9.87 -2.27 -10.70
N HIS A 91 -10.65 -1.46 -9.98
CA HIS A 91 -10.69 -1.53 -8.50
C HIS A 91 -11.06 -2.93 -8.00
N ALA A 92 -11.95 -3.62 -8.71
CA ALA A 92 -12.42 -4.96 -8.37
C ALA A 92 -11.31 -6.04 -8.44
N ASP A 93 -10.24 -5.76 -9.20
CA ASP A 93 -9.11 -6.66 -9.38
C ASP A 93 -7.99 -6.41 -8.34
N CYS A 94 -8.17 -5.40 -7.46
CA CYS A 94 -7.20 -5.01 -6.45
C CYS A 94 -7.67 -5.36 -5.04
N ILE A 95 -6.81 -6.05 -4.30
CA ILE A 95 -6.97 -6.25 -2.85
C ILE A 95 -5.86 -5.47 -2.16
N VAL A 96 -6.23 -4.48 -1.32
CA VAL A 96 -5.26 -3.73 -0.50
C VAL A 96 -5.27 -4.31 0.91
N VAL A 97 -4.10 -4.65 1.41
CA VAL A 97 -3.90 -5.18 2.75
C VAL A 97 -2.83 -4.38 3.50
N PHE A 98 -2.92 -4.38 4.82
CA PHE A 98 -1.99 -3.67 5.68
C PHE A 98 -1.27 -4.65 6.62
N SER A 99 0.02 -4.40 6.86
CA SER A 99 0.77 -5.13 7.90
C SER A 99 0.29 -4.79 9.31
N HIS A 100 -0.54 -3.78 9.43
CA HIS A 100 -1.03 -3.20 10.69
C HIS A 100 0.11 -2.74 11.61
N THR A 101 1.20 -2.27 11.02
CA THR A 101 2.32 -1.73 11.79
C THR A 101 1.94 -0.40 12.44
N HIS A 102 2.31 -0.23 13.70
CA HIS A 102 2.14 1.03 14.43
C HIS A 102 3.31 1.99 14.22
N ALA A 103 4.29 1.61 13.43
CA ALA A 103 5.42 2.45 13.07
C ALA A 103 5.10 3.45 11.94
N ALA A 104 3.98 3.28 11.25
CA ALA A 104 3.62 4.12 10.11
C ALA A 104 2.76 5.36 10.46
N GLY A 105 2.18 5.43 11.64
CA GLY A 105 1.19 6.45 11.98
C GLY A 105 -0.16 6.28 11.25
N LEU A 106 -1.11 7.15 11.53
CA LEU A 106 -2.38 7.26 10.82
C LEU A 106 -2.29 8.40 9.79
N MET A 107 -2.32 8.06 8.52
CA MET A 107 -2.18 9.00 7.40
C MET A 107 -3.56 9.49 6.92
N GLY A 108 -4.38 10.00 7.85
CA GLY A 108 -5.71 10.54 7.54
C GLY A 108 -5.64 12.03 7.19
N LEU A 109 -6.32 12.43 6.10
CA LEU A 109 -6.37 13.81 5.63
C LEU A 109 -7.05 14.76 6.63
N GLU A 110 -7.85 14.24 7.55
CA GLU A 110 -8.47 15.00 8.65
C GLU A 110 -7.44 15.53 9.66
N ARG A 111 -6.19 15.12 9.54
CA ARG A 111 -5.08 15.51 10.43
C ARG A 111 -4.18 16.59 9.84
N ALA A 112 -4.57 17.16 8.71
CA ALA A 112 -3.75 18.16 7.98
C ALA A 112 -3.37 19.38 8.83
N ASP A 113 -4.24 19.79 9.76
CA ASP A 113 -4.01 20.95 10.62
C ASP A 113 -3.16 20.65 11.87
N LEU A 114 -2.75 19.39 12.07
CA LEU A 114 -1.87 19.01 13.17
C LEU A 114 -0.40 19.25 12.81
N PRO A 115 0.51 19.39 13.81
CA PRO A 115 1.94 19.60 13.55
C PRO A 115 2.53 18.48 12.68
N GLY A 116 2.96 18.80 11.43
CA GLY A 116 3.42 17.84 10.43
C GLY A 116 2.30 17.15 9.66
N GLY A 117 1.05 17.54 9.88
CA GLY A 117 -0.12 17.05 9.14
C GLY A 117 -0.17 17.52 7.70
N ASP A 118 0.42 18.68 7.41
CA ASP A 118 0.60 19.24 6.07
C ASP A 118 1.40 18.32 5.13
N LEU A 119 2.20 17.41 5.68
CA LEU A 119 2.97 16.42 4.92
C LEU A 119 2.15 15.18 4.54
N ILE A 120 0.95 14.99 5.11
CA ILE A 120 0.15 13.77 4.87
C ILE A 120 -0.34 13.71 3.42
N ALA A 121 -0.94 14.78 2.90
CA ALA A 121 -1.47 14.77 1.54
C ALA A 121 -0.37 14.55 0.48
N PRO A 122 0.76 15.27 0.49
CA PRO A 122 1.88 14.99 -0.41
C PRO A 122 2.42 13.57 -0.29
N TYR A 123 2.50 13.03 0.93
CA TYR A 123 2.96 11.67 1.15
C TYR A 123 2.00 10.64 0.53
N LEU A 124 0.68 10.78 0.69
CA LEU A 124 -0.31 9.87 0.11
C LEU A 124 -0.31 9.92 -1.42
N GLU A 125 -0.03 11.09 -2.00
CA GLU A 125 0.17 11.22 -3.45
C GLU A 125 1.42 10.46 -3.91
N ASP A 126 2.54 10.61 -3.21
CA ASP A 126 3.79 9.91 -3.51
C ASP A 126 3.63 8.39 -3.33
N LEU A 127 3.00 7.96 -2.25
CA LEU A 127 2.65 6.55 -2.02
C LEU A 127 1.88 5.96 -3.19
N SER A 128 0.85 6.67 -3.66
CA SER A 128 0.02 6.19 -4.77
C SER A 128 0.81 6.07 -6.08
N LYS A 129 1.70 7.04 -6.37
CA LYS A 129 2.59 6.99 -7.53
C LYS A 129 3.56 5.81 -7.45
N ARG A 130 4.16 5.57 -6.28
CA ARG A 130 5.07 4.44 -6.06
C ARG A 130 4.37 3.10 -6.24
N VAL A 131 3.13 2.97 -5.79
CA VAL A 131 2.32 1.76 -6.03
C VAL A 131 2.08 1.56 -7.53
N VAL A 132 1.75 2.62 -8.27
CA VAL A 132 1.61 2.56 -9.74
C VAL A 132 2.91 2.11 -10.41
N GLU A 133 4.04 2.67 -10.02
CA GLU A 133 5.36 2.29 -10.52
C GLU A 133 5.64 0.79 -10.29
N LEU A 134 5.41 0.31 -9.08
CA LEU A 134 5.59 -1.11 -8.74
C LEU A 134 4.67 -2.03 -9.55
N LEU A 135 3.40 -1.67 -9.69
CA LEU A 135 2.45 -2.42 -10.50
C LEU A 135 2.87 -2.44 -11.98
N SER A 136 3.43 -1.34 -12.48
CA SER A 136 3.92 -1.26 -13.86
C SER A 136 5.10 -2.20 -14.13
N LEU A 137 5.88 -2.58 -13.11
CA LEU A 137 6.96 -3.55 -13.23
C LEU A 137 6.47 -5.00 -13.41
N ILE A 138 5.28 -5.31 -12.93
CA ILE A 138 4.71 -6.68 -12.93
C ILE A 138 3.47 -6.81 -13.80
N HIS A 139 2.92 -5.71 -14.25
CA HIS A 139 1.75 -5.66 -15.12
C HIS A 139 2.20 -5.87 -16.57
N ILE A 140 2.21 -7.13 -16.98
CA ILE A 140 2.52 -7.54 -18.35
C ILE A 140 1.22 -7.88 -19.10
#